data_eb5b1bd6314f75ddc6de4cf8cc2c4f10
#
_entry.id   eb5b1bd6314f75ddc6de4cf8cc2c4f10
#
_cell.length_a   1.000
_cell.length_b   1.000
_cell.length_c   1.000
_cell.angle_alpha   90.00
_cell.angle_beta   90.00
_cell.angle_gamma   90.00
#
_symmetry.space_group_name_H-M   'P 1'
#
loop_
_entity.id
_entity.type
_entity.pdbx_description
1 polymer ?
#
loop_
_entity_poly.entity_id
_entity_poly.type
_entity_poly.pdbx_seq_one_letter_code
_entity_poly.pdbx_strand_id
1 'polypeptide(L)'
;MKLVGWLRFTWEAKQLPSSSYLFQEEYSIRRATKHEKTQTWQVISSSFLLDTCWNDVVTRLLPQIRHDFEESFSHREIDCLVVTHGNRTIGASLIKPAPYVPNHLISGPCISDEYRNRGFGSLLLKESLLLVAKHAATNIFGVTRSTSPAARFVYPKFGGRSESYEMRLGDIALAQ
;
A
#
# COMPACT_ATOMS: atom_id res chain seq x y z
N MET A 1 9.12 -24.78 -12.20
CA MET A 1 8.72 -23.83 -11.12
C MET A 1 8.95 -22.42 -11.62
N LYS A 2 7.89 -21.66 -11.94
CA LYS A 2 8.04 -20.25 -12.34
C LYS A 2 8.34 -19.45 -11.07
N LEU A 3 9.54 -18.90 -10.97
CA LEU A 3 9.85 -17.92 -9.95
C LEU A 3 8.93 -16.69 -10.17
N VAL A 4 8.11 -16.39 -9.18
CA VAL A 4 7.25 -15.20 -9.23
C VAL A 4 8.15 -13.97 -9.10
N GLY A 5 8.22 -13.19 -10.16
CA GLY A 5 9.04 -11.99 -10.20
C GLY A 5 8.48 -10.84 -9.37
N TRP A 6 9.32 -9.85 -9.12
CA TRP A 6 8.92 -8.58 -8.53
C TRP A 6 8.85 -7.52 -9.62
N LEU A 7 7.93 -6.58 -9.46
CA LEU A 7 7.79 -5.38 -10.29
C LEU A 7 7.91 -4.14 -9.41
N ARG A 8 8.57 -3.12 -9.94
CA ARG A 8 8.51 -1.78 -9.42
C ARG A 8 7.69 -0.91 -10.36
N PHE A 9 6.65 -0.31 -9.83
CA PHE A 9 5.85 0.70 -10.52
C PHE A 9 6.37 2.09 -10.17
N THR A 10 6.36 2.96 -11.17
CA THR A 10 6.73 4.36 -11.03
C THR A 10 5.60 5.25 -11.49
N TRP A 11 5.23 6.22 -10.66
CA TRP A 11 4.29 7.30 -10.99
C TRP A 11 5.01 8.63 -10.93
N GLU A 12 4.76 9.51 -11.89
CA GLU A 12 5.23 10.88 -11.84
C GLU A 12 4.24 11.75 -11.08
N ALA A 13 4.69 12.42 -10.01
CA ALA A 13 3.82 13.23 -9.15
C ALA A 13 3.02 14.29 -9.91
N LYS A 14 3.65 14.91 -10.92
CA LYS A 14 3.02 15.95 -11.78
C LYS A 14 1.87 15.43 -12.66
N GLN A 15 1.78 14.13 -12.88
CA GLN A 15 0.75 13.49 -13.71
C GLN A 15 -0.43 12.95 -12.89
N LEU A 16 -0.36 13.06 -11.56
CA LEU A 16 -1.44 12.60 -10.70
C LEU A 16 -2.69 13.46 -10.88
N PRO A 17 -3.89 12.85 -10.90
CA PRO A 17 -5.13 13.62 -10.97
C PRO A 17 -5.29 14.47 -9.72
N SER A 18 -5.85 15.67 -9.87
CA SER A 18 -6.23 16.50 -8.74
C SER A 18 -7.28 15.78 -7.88
N SER A 19 -7.14 15.93 -6.56
CA SER A 19 -8.06 15.31 -5.62
C SER A 19 -9.43 15.95 -5.72
N SER A 20 -10.44 15.20 -6.14
CA SER A 20 -11.83 15.48 -5.83
C SER A 20 -12.62 14.18 -5.93
N TYR A 21 -12.73 13.49 -4.81
CA TYR A 21 -13.72 12.43 -4.69
C TYR A 21 -14.79 12.89 -3.71
N LEU A 22 -16.00 12.95 -4.23
CA LEU A 22 -17.19 13.00 -3.39
C LEU A 22 -17.44 11.55 -2.95
N PHE A 23 -17.06 11.25 -1.72
CA PHE A 23 -17.49 10.01 -1.09
C PHE A 23 -18.99 10.05 -0.86
N GLN A 24 -19.64 8.89 -0.97
CA GLN A 24 -20.90 8.67 -0.29
C GLN A 24 -20.65 8.87 1.20
N GLU A 25 -21.56 9.50 1.90
CA GLU A 25 -21.42 9.90 3.32
C GLU A 25 -20.98 8.77 4.27
N GLU A 26 -21.19 7.51 3.87
CA GLU A 26 -20.85 6.31 4.64
C GLU A 26 -19.37 5.94 4.61
N TYR A 27 -18.59 6.43 3.63
CA TYR A 27 -17.18 6.08 3.45
C TYR A 27 -16.28 7.26 3.71
N SER A 28 -15.11 6.99 4.29
CA SER A 28 -14.08 8.01 4.44
C SER A 28 -12.68 7.43 4.16
N ILE A 29 -11.77 8.28 3.70
CA ILE A 29 -10.32 7.98 3.68
C ILE A 29 -9.61 9.02 4.55
N ARG A 30 -8.80 8.54 5.47
CA ARG A 30 -8.04 9.37 6.40
C ARG A 30 -6.90 8.56 7.03
N ARG A 31 -6.08 9.21 7.81
CA ARG A 31 -5.09 8.51 8.64
C ARG A 31 -5.77 7.63 9.68
N ALA A 32 -5.18 6.46 9.93
CA ALA A 32 -5.64 5.55 10.98
C ALA A 32 -5.49 6.18 12.37
N THR A 33 -6.45 5.91 13.23
CA THR A 33 -6.37 6.25 14.65
C THR A 33 -5.88 5.07 15.47
N LYS A 34 -5.37 5.34 16.69
CA LYS A 34 -4.92 4.26 17.61
C LYS A 34 -6.03 3.28 17.97
N HIS A 35 -7.28 3.73 17.99
CA HIS A 35 -8.45 2.87 18.29
C HIS A 35 -8.74 1.86 17.19
N GLU A 36 -8.31 2.14 15.94
CA GLU A 36 -8.52 1.27 14.78
C GLU A 36 -7.36 0.31 14.54
N LYS A 37 -6.33 0.35 15.35
CA LYS A 37 -5.07 -0.38 15.15
C LYS A 37 -5.29 -1.87 14.89
N THR A 38 -6.11 -2.53 15.69
CA THR A 38 -6.39 -3.96 15.56
C THR A 38 -7.10 -4.27 14.24
N GLN A 39 -8.16 -3.54 13.92
CA GLN A 39 -8.90 -3.75 12.66
C GLN A 39 -8.02 -3.45 11.43
N THR A 40 -7.24 -2.39 11.49
CA THR A 40 -6.33 -1.99 10.40
C THR A 40 -5.29 -3.07 10.14
N TRP A 41 -4.68 -3.61 11.21
CA TRP A 41 -3.73 -4.71 11.06
C TRP A 41 -4.38 -5.98 10.48
N GLN A 42 -5.59 -6.31 10.89
CA GLN A 42 -6.32 -7.44 10.31
C GLN A 42 -6.53 -7.29 8.81
N VAL A 43 -6.87 -6.10 8.34
CA VAL A 43 -7.03 -5.82 6.90
C VAL A 43 -5.71 -6.00 6.16
N ILE A 44 -4.62 -5.44 6.68
CA ILE A 44 -3.29 -5.56 6.05
C ILE A 44 -2.84 -7.03 6.04
N SER A 45 -2.78 -7.67 7.19
CA SER A 45 -2.27 -9.03 7.32
C SER A 45 -3.07 -10.04 6.50
N SER A 46 -4.39 -9.95 6.50
CA SER A 46 -5.25 -10.82 5.70
C SER A 46 -4.98 -10.71 4.21
N SER A 47 -4.68 -9.52 3.71
CA SER A 47 -4.37 -9.32 2.30
C SER A 47 -3.11 -10.06 1.85
N PHE A 48 -2.14 -10.26 2.75
CA PHE A 48 -0.93 -11.03 2.46
C PHE A 48 -1.10 -12.53 2.73
N LEU A 49 -1.86 -12.90 3.77
CA LEU A 49 -2.02 -14.30 4.17
C LEU A 49 -2.99 -15.07 3.28
N LEU A 50 -4.01 -14.40 2.73
CA LEU A 50 -5.05 -15.05 1.93
C LEU A 50 -4.72 -15.11 0.44
N ASP A 51 -3.76 -14.32 -0.04
CA ASP A 51 -3.37 -14.32 -1.44
C ASP A 51 -2.14 -15.20 -1.66
N THR A 52 -2.32 -16.23 -2.50
CA THR A 52 -1.29 -17.25 -2.78
C THR A 52 -0.02 -16.68 -3.42
N CYS A 53 -0.07 -15.52 -4.04
CA CYS A 53 1.11 -14.89 -4.64
C CYS A 53 2.20 -14.52 -3.62
N TRP A 54 1.87 -14.50 -2.32
CA TRP A 54 2.78 -14.17 -1.23
C TRP A 54 3.33 -15.39 -0.48
N ASN A 55 2.83 -16.60 -0.74
CA ASN A 55 3.10 -17.80 0.07
C ASN A 55 4.58 -18.08 0.30
N ASP A 56 5.44 -17.83 -0.69
CA ASP A 56 6.87 -18.09 -0.61
C ASP A 56 7.67 -17.04 0.18
N VAL A 57 7.09 -15.86 0.42
CA VAL A 57 7.78 -14.73 1.06
C VAL A 57 7.07 -14.18 2.29
N VAL A 58 5.81 -14.54 2.54
CA VAL A 58 4.97 -13.94 3.57
C VAL A 58 5.57 -14.05 4.98
N THR A 59 6.26 -15.16 5.28
CA THR A 59 6.90 -15.37 6.59
C THR A 59 8.05 -14.40 6.88
N ARG A 60 8.67 -13.85 5.84
CA ARG A 60 9.73 -12.83 5.96
C ARG A 60 9.17 -11.43 5.81
N LEU A 61 8.21 -11.25 4.90
CA LEU A 61 7.65 -9.95 4.55
C LEU A 61 6.73 -9.41 5.65
N LEU A 62 5.85 -10.25 6.20
CA LEU A 62 4.82 -9.81 7.13
C LEU A 62 5.37 -9.27 8.46
N PRO A 63 6.42 -9.84 9.08
CA PRO A 63 7.06 -9.23 10.26
C PRO A 63 7.62 -7.84 10.00
N GLN A 64 8.20 -7.59 8.81
CA GLN A 64 8.70 -6.28 8.43
C GLN A 64 7.55 -5.28 8.28
N ILE A 65 6.49 -5.66 7.57
CA ILE A 65 5.28 -4.82 7.44
C ILE A 65 4.66 -4.54 8.81
N ARG A 66 4.67 -5.52 9.71
CA ARG A 66 4.19 -5.33 11.08
C ARG A 66 5.02 -4.31 11.84
N HIS A 67 6.33 -4.36 11.73
CA HIS A 67 7.22 -3.38 12.34
C HIS A 67 6.89 -1.96 11.82
N ASP A 68 6.83 -1.77 10.50
CA ASP A 68 6.52 -0.48 9.89
C ASP A 68 5.10 0.01 10.28
N PHE A 69 4.17 -0.92 10.41
CA PHE A 69 2.81 -0.61 10.88
C PHE A 69 2.81 -0.08 12.33
N GLU A 70 3.56 -0.72 13.24
CA GLU A 70 3.69 -0.24 14.62
C GLU A 70 4.35 1.15 14.67
N GLU A 71 5.40 1.36 13.87
CA GLU A 71 6.10 2.64 13.76
C GLU A 71 5.16 3.77 13.28
N SER A 72 4.20 3.48 12.41
CA SER A 72 3.25 4.48 11.88
C SER A 72 2.40 5.16 12.96
N PHE A 73 2.25 4.53 14.12
CA PHE A 73 1.53 5.11 15.28
C PHE A 73 2.45 5.84 16.28
N SER A 74 3.77 5.68 16.15
CA SER A 74 4.76 6.23 17.07
C SER A 74 5.59 7.34 16.43
N HIS A 75 5.93 7.23 15.16
CA HIS A 75 6.78 8.15 14.41
C HIS A 75 6.09 8.67 13.16
N ARG A 76 6.43 9.90 12.75
CA ARG A 76 5.81 10.57 11.60
C ARG A 76 6.42 10.22 10.25
N GLU A 77 7.37 9.27 10.21
CA GLU A 77 8.04 8.88 8.96
C GLU A 77 7.23 7.90 8.11
N ILE A 78 6.29 7.20 8.73
CA ILE A 78 5.40 6.24 8.07
C ILE A 78 3.96 6.64 8.36
N ASP A 79 3.17 6.72 7.31
CA ASP A 79 1.74 7.00 7.39
C ASP A 79 0.92 5.75 7.14
N CYS A 80 -0.18 5.61 7.82
CA CYS A 80 -1.19 4.59 7.56
C CYS A 80 -2.50 5.26 7.18
N LEU A 81 -2.90 5.13 5.91
CA LEU A 81 -4.22 5.55 5.44
C LEU A 81 -5.20 4.39 5.59
N VAL A 82 -6.42 4.71 6.00
CA VAL A 82 -7.53 3.75 6.08
C VAL A 82 -8.73 4.22 5.28
N VAL A 83 -9.43 3.26 4.70
CA VAL A 83 -10.80 3.44 4.21
C VAL A 83 -11.73 2.88 5.26
N THR A 84 -12.72 3.66 5.66
CA THR A 84 -13.74 3.20 6.62
C THR A 84 -15.14 3.22 5.99
N HIS A 85 -15.96 2.27 6.40
CA HIS A 85 -17.39 2.24 6.16
C HIS A 85 -18.08 2.35 7.53
N GLY A 86 -18.61 3.51 7.84
CA GLY A 86 -19.00 3.82 9.22
C GLY A 86 -17.83 3.64 10.18
N ASN A 87 -17.99 2.82 11.19
CA ASN A 87 -16.97 2.52 12.20
C ASN A 87 -16.05 1.34 11.84
N ARG A 88 -16.22 0.75 10.66
CA ARG A 88 -15.45 -0.42 10.22
C ARG A 88 -14.30 0.00 9.29
N THR A 89 -13.09 -0.40 9.60
CA THR A 89 -11.95 -0.33 8.69
C THR A 89 -12.09 -1.41 7.62
N ILE A 90 -12.18 -1.00 6.36
CA ILE A 90 -12.35 -1.89 5.21
C ILE A 90 -11.17 -1.90 4.24
N GLY A 91 -10.26 -0.95 4.39
CA GLY A 91 -9.04 -0.86 3.60
C GLY A 91 -7.95 -0.13 4.36
N ALA A 92 -6.71 -0.44 4.02
CA ALA A 92 -5.54 0.22 4.60
C ALA A 92 -4.37 0.25 3.61
N SER A 93 -3.55 1.29 3.70
CA SER A 93 -2.29 1.43 2.95
C SER A 93 -1.23 2.03 3.86
N LEU A 94 -0.12 1.32 3.98
CA LEU A 94 1.05 1.75 4.76
C LEU A 94 2.05 2.40 3.82
N ILE A 95 2.47 3.64 4.12
CA ILE A 95 3.16 4.53 3.20
C ILE A 95 4.37 5.14 3.89
N LYS A 96 5.51 5.15 3.19
CA LYS A 96 6.70 5.91 3.59
C LYS A 96 6.89 7.10 2.64
N PRO A 97 6.47 8.31 3.01
CA PRO A 97 6.44 9.45 2.09
C PRO A 97 7.78 10.16 1.89
N ALA A 98 8.88 9.62 2.40
CA ALA A 98 10.21 10.21 2.23
C ALA A 98 10.61 10.30 0.73
N PRO A 99 11.27 11.38 0.27
CA PRO A 99 11.46 11.64 -1.16
C PRO A 99 12.37 10.64 -1.87
N TYR A 100 13.28 9.98 -1.17
CA TYR A 100 14.33 9.13 -1.76
C TYR A 100 14.30 7.70 -1.19
N VAL A 101 13.18 7.02 -1.34
CA VAL A 101 13.05 5.62 -0.93
C VAL A 101 12.77 4.72 -2.15
N PRO A 102 13.24 3.46 -2.15
CA PRO A 102 13.02 2.55 -3.26
C PRO A 102 11.57 2.07 -3.39
N ASN A 103 10.81 2.15 -2.30
CA ASN A 103 9.40 1.76 -2.23
C ASN A 103 8.64 2.66 -1.25
N HIS A 104 7.76 3.49 -1.77
CA HIS A 104 6.89 4.34 -0.96
C HIS A 104 5.65 3.59 -0.43
N LEU A 105 5.19 2.59 -1.19
CA LEU A 105 3.99 1.83 -0.87
C LEU A 105 4.36 0.54 -0.14
N ILE A 106 4.59 0.63 1.17
CA ILE A 106 5.09 -0.48 2.00
C ILE A 106 4.18 -1.72 1.89
N SER A 107 2.88 -1.54 2.12
CA SER A 107 1.90 -2.63 1.99
C SER A 107 1.15 -2.59 0.65
N GLY A 108 1.15 -1.44 -0.02
CA GLY A 108 0.16 -1.15 -1.05
C GLY A 108 -1.27 -1.10 -0.49
N PRO A 109 -2.24 -0.80 -1.33
CA PRO A 109 -3.65 -0.83 -0.94
C PRO A 109 -4.11 -2.25 -0.59
N CYS A 110 -4.53 -2.44 0.64
CA CYS A 110 -5.12 -3.67 1.15
C CYS A 110 -6.61 -3.45 1.38
N ILE A 111 -7.47 -4.27 0.80
CA ILE A 111 -8.93 -4.14 0.91
C ILE A 111 -9.51 -5.44 1.44
N SER A 112 -10.42 -5.37 2.41
CA SER A 112 -11.17 -6.52 2.91
C SER A 112 -11.93 -7.20 1.79
N ASP A 113 -11.98 -8.54 1.79
CA ASP A 113 -12.55 -9.33 0.69
C ASP A 113 -13.97 -8.91 0.30
N GLU A 114 -14.82 -8.63 1.28
CA GLU A 114 -16.21 -8.19 1.09
C GLU A 114 -16.34 -6.88 0.31
N TYR A 115 -15.28 -6.06 0.28
CA TYR A 115 -15.25 -4.74 -0.35
C TYR A 115 -14.37 -4.68 -1.59
N ARG A 116 -13.79 -5.80 -2.02
CA ARG A 116 -13.00 -5.88 -3.25
C ARG A 116 -13.86 -5.68 -4.49
N ASN A 117 -13.21 -5.31 -5.60
CA ASN A 117 -13.83 -5.04 -6.90
C ASN A 117 -14.89 -3.92 -6.90
N ARG A 118 -14.80 -2.99 -5.95
CA ARG A 118 -15.68 -1.81 -5.83
C ARG A 118 -14.93 -0.48 -6.03
N GLY A 119 -13.68 -0.53 -6.49
CA GLY A 119 -12.87 0.65 -6.75
C GLY A 119 -12.10 1.22 -5.54
N PHE A 120 -12.25 0.66 -4.33
CA PHE A 120 -11.56 1.15 -3.13
C PHE A 120 -10.04 1.03 -3.20
N GLY A 121 -9.52 -0.04 -3.83
CA GLY A 121 -8.07 -0.20 -4.02
C GLY A 121 -7.46 0.89 -4.87
N SER A 122 -8.12 1.26 -5.97
CA SER A 122 -7.68 2.36 -6.84
C SER A 122 -7.77 3.72 -6.15
N LEU A 123 -8.82 3.93 -5.38
CA LEU A 123 -9.02 5.15 -4.62
C LEU A 123 -7.97 5.30 -3.52
N LEU A 124 -7.71 4.25 -2.77
CA LEU A 124 -6.68 4.24 -1.73
C LEU A 124 -5.28 4.41 -2.34
N LEU A 125 -5.00 3.80 -3.51
CA LEU A 125 -3.76 4.06 -4.24
C LEU A 125 -3.63 5.56 -4.57
N LYS A 126 -4.65 6.17 -5.15
CA LYS A 126 -4.62 7.58 -5.51
C LYS A 126 -4.30 8.47 -4.31
N GLU A 127 -5.00 8.30 -3.21
CA GLU A 127 -4.76 9.08 -1.99
C GLU A 127 -3.35 8.84 -1.41
N SER A 128 -2.84 7.61 -1.49
CA SER A 128 -1.48 7.27 -1.12
C SER A 128 -0.45 8.01 -1.97
N LEU A 129 -0.64 8.01 -3.29
CA LEU A 129 0.25 8.72 -4.23
C LEU A 129 0.24 10.24 -4.00
N LEU A 130 -0.93 10.82 -3.78
CA LEU A 130 -1.08 12.25 -3.48
C LEU A 130 -0.39 12.62 -2.16
N LEU A 131 -0.47 11.75 -1.15
CA LEU A 131 0.21 11.96 0.12
C LEU A 131 1.74 11.99 -0.08
N VAL A 132 2.31 11.04 -0.82
CA VAL A 132 3.74 11.01 -1.13
C VAL A 132 4.15 12.25 -1.93
N ALA A 133 3.36 12.66 -2.92
CA ALA A 133 3.64 13.84 -3.74
C ALA A 133 3.73 15.14 -2.91
N LYS A 134 2.95 15.25 -1.83
CA LYS A 134 3.02 16.39 -0.89
C LYS A 134 4.35 16.50 -0.16
N HIS A 135 5.12 15.43 -0.09
CA HIS A 135 6.43 15.36 0.58
C HIS A 135 7.62 15.54 -0.40
N ALA A 136 7.38 16.27 -1.50
CA ALA A 136 8.38 16.64 -2.51
C ALA A 136 8.98 15.47 -3.31
N ALA A 137 8.36 14.30 -3.31
CA ALA A 137 8.72 13.24 -4.22
C ALA A 137 8.29 13.59 -5.65
N THR A 138 9.22 13.57 -6.61
CA THR A 138 8.93 13.77 -8.05
C THR A 138 8.49 12.47 -8.71
N ASN A 139 9.14 11.36 -8.33
CA ASN A 139 8.79 10.01 -8.72
C ASN A 139 8.37 9.22 -7.48
N ILE A 140 7.30 8.46 -7.61
CA ILE A 140 6.74 7.64 -6.55
C ILE A 140 6.88 6.18 -6.96
N PHE A 141 7.37 5.35 -6.05
CA PHE A 141 7.65 3.94 -6.30
C PHE A 141 6.76 3.03 -5.47
N GLY A 142 6.29 1.96 -6.10
CA GLY A 142 5.59 0.87 -5.43
C GLY A 142 6.12 -0.47 -5.93
N VAL A 143 6.55 -1.33 -5.02
CA VAL A 143 7.09 -2.66 -5.32
C VAL A 143 6.08 -3.72 -4.94
N THR A 144 5.81 -4.64 -5.85
CA THR A 144 4.85 -5.74 -5.62
C THR A 144 5.22 -6.98 -6.43
N ARG A 145 4.59 -8.11 -6.12
CA ARG A 145 4.73 -9.34 -6.92
C ARG A 145 4.04 -9.18 -8.27
N SER A 146 4.66 -9.67 -9.34
CA SER A 146 4.13 -9.57 -10.71
C SER A 146 2.75 -10.23 -10.88
N THR A 147 2.43 -11.21 -10.05
CA THR A 147 1.16 -11.92 -10.07
C THR A 147 0.13 -11.39 -9.07
N SER A 148 0.47 -10.37 -8.30
CA SER A 148 -0.46 -9.79 -7.32
C SER A 148 -1.65 -9.10 -7.99
N PRO A 149 -2.82 -9.05 -7.35
CA PRO A 149 -3.96 -8.26 -7.82
C PRO A 149 -3.60 -6.77 -7.98
N ALA A 150 -2.75 -6.24 -7.10
CA ALA A 150 -2.26 -4.86 -7.21
C ALA A 150 -1.52 -4.61 -8.53
N ALA A 151 -0.60 -5.49 -8.91
CA ALA A 151 0.15 -5.37 -10.16
C ALA A 151 -0.75 -5.42 -11.39
N ARG A 152 -1.80 -6.24 -11.35
CA ARG A 152 -2.67 -6.48 -12.49
C ARG A 152 -3.75 -5.41 -12.68
N PHE A 153 -4.36 -4.93 -11.59
CA PHE A 153 -5.61 -4.18 -11.66
C PHE A 153 -5.55 -2.79 -11.04
N VAL A 154 -4.54 -2.50 -10.21
CA VAL A 154 -4.48 -1.27 -9.42
C VAL A 154 -3.31 -0.40 -9.82
N TYR A 155 -2.09 -0.90 -9.74
CA TYR A 155 -0.87 -0.12 -9.97
C TYR A 155 -0.68 0.41 -11.40
N PRO A 156 -1.22 -0.21 -12.48
CA PRO A 156 -1.19 0.39 -13.81
C PRO A 156 -1.97 1.69 -13.96
N LYS A 157 -2.81 2.03 -12.97
CA LYS A 157 -3.61 3.26 -12.99
C LYS A 157 -2.78 4.50 -12.69
N PHE A 158 -3.30 5.65 -13.04
CA PHE A 158 -2.72 6.98 -12.79
C PHE A 158 -1.35 7.17 -13.45
N GLY A 159 -1.11 6.53 -14.58
CA GLY A 159 0.16 6.60 -15.31
C GLY A 159 1.28 5.71 -14.74
N GLY A 160 0.94 4.73 -13.91
CA GLY A 160 1.90 3.75 -13.36
C GLY A 160 2.57 2.93 -14.45
N ARG A 161 3.91 2.93 -14.45
CA ARG A 161 4.74 2.16 -15.39
C ARG A 161 5.57 1.15 -14.62
N SER A 162 5.58 -0.09 -15.07
CA SER A 162 6.29 -1.19 -14.39
C SER A 162 7.59 -1.53 -15.08
N GLU A 163 8.55 -1.96 -14.27
CA GLU A 163 9.80 -2.60 -14.68
C GLU A 163 10.09 -3.80 -13.80
N SER A 164 10.87 -4.76 -14.31
CA SER A 164 11.36 -5.87 -13.47
C SER A 164 12.21 -5.32 -12.33
N TYR A 165 12.02 -5.86 -11.14
CA TYR A 165 12.72 -5.44 -9.93
C TYR A 165 13.38 -6.63 -9.24
N GLU A 166 14.65 -6.49 -8.92
CA GLU A 166 15.35 -7.46 -8.08
C GLU A 166 15.22 -7.05 -6.62
N MET A 167 14.34 -7.75 -5.90
CA MET A 167 14.24 -7.57 -4.46
C MET A 167 15.49 -8.13 -3.79
N ARG A 168 16.29 -7.27 -3.20
CA ARG A 168 17.45 -7.68 -2.41
C ARG A 168 16.96 -8.13 -1.04
N LEU A 169 17.55 -9.22 -0.53
CA LEU A 169 17.25 -9.72 0.83
C LEU A 169 17.46 -8.65 1.90
N GLY A 170 18.36 -7.66 1.67
CA GLY A 170 18.54 -6.50 2.53
C GLY A 170 17.38 -5.50 2.50
N ASP A 171 16.61 -5.45 1.42
CA ASP A 171 15.43 -4.56 1.35
C ASP A 171 14.26 -5.11 2.19
N ILE A 172 14.32 -6.40 2.53
CA ILE A 172 13.36 -7.08 3.42
C ILE A 172 13.95 -7.34 4.81
N ALA A 173 15.27 -7.27 4.98
CA ALA A 173 15.98 -7.90 6.09
C ALA A 173 16.61 -6.94 7.10
N LEU A 174 16.31 -5.66 7.11
CA LEU A 174 16.87 -4.74 8.11
C LEU A 174 15.82 -4.26 9.09
N ALA A 175 15.31 -5.19 9.89
CA ALA A 175 14.81 -4.93 11.23
C ALA A 175 15.36 -6.02 12.16
N GLN A 176 16.58 -5.85 12.59
CA GLN A 176 17.06 -6.41 13.85
C GLN A 176 16.98 -5.34 14.92
#